data_80eb24bc4833310a542873ac3db0a2da
#
_entry.id   80eb24bc4833310a542873ac3db0a2da
#
_cell.length_a   1.000
_cell.length_b   1.000
_cell.length_c   1.000
_cell.angle_alpha   90.00
_cell.angle_beta   90.00
_cell.angle_gamma   90.00
#
_symmetry.space_group_name_H-M   'P 1'
#
loop_
_entity.id
_entity.type
_entity.pdbx_description
1 polymer ?
#
loop_
_entity_poly.entity_id
_entity_poly.type
_entity_poly.pdbx_seq_one_letter_code
_entity_poly.pdbx_strand_id
1 'polypeptide(L)'
;MDYISAKEYAHSHGISERTVRNYCARGRLPGAVLVGKTWSIPTDVRLPERINARTVVSPLLTALREQKAARIKGGIYHRTQIDLTYNSNHIEGSRLSKEQTRYIFETNTIGVTDVAVRVDDIIETTNHFRCIDFIIDRATEP
;
A
#
# COMPACT_ATOMS: atom_id res chain seq x y z
N MET A 1 -9.71 -33.35 27.71
CA MET A 1 -9.36 -32.54 26.53
C MET A 1 -8.24 -33.27 25.80
N ASP A 2 -8.49 -33.57 24.56
CA ASP A 2 -7.49 -34.26 23.75
C ASP A 2 -6.58 -33.24 23.07
N TYR A 3 -5.29 -33.55 23.00
CA TYR A 3 -4.28 -32.71 22.39
C TYR A 3 -3.70 -33.38 21.15
N ILE A 4 -3.46 -32.62 20.12
CA ILE A 4 -2.81 -33.08 18.89
C ILE A 4 -1.54 -32.30 18.62
N SER A 5 -0.64 -32.87 17.83
CA SER A 5 0.59 -32.21 17.44
C SER A 5 0.34 -31.06 16.43
N ALA A 6 1.27 -30.09 16.34
CA ALA A 6 1.23 -29.06 15.33
C ALA A 6 1.15 -29.61 13.90
N LYS A 7 1.73 -30.79 13.63
CA LYS A 7 1.69 -31.45 12.33
C LYS A 7 0.28 -31.99 12.02
N GLU A 8 -0.35 -32.65 12.99
CA GLU A 8 -1.73 -33.16 12.84
C GLU A 8 -2.73 -32.04 12.71
N TYR A 9 -2.60 -30.98 13.53
CA TYR A 9 -3.45 -29.80 13.42
C TYR A 9 -3.30 -29.10 12.05
N ALA A 10 -2.08 -29.02 11.53
CA ALA A 10 -1.81 -28.47 10.20
C ALA A 10 -2.50 -29.27 9.09
N HIS A 11 -2.41 -30.60 9.20
CA HIS A 11 -3.04 -31.52 8.23
C HIS A 11 -4.56 -31.42 8.24
N SER A 12 -5.20 -31.42 9.43
CA SER A 12 -6.66 -31.33 9.57
C SER A 12 -7.26 -30.01 9.07
N HIS A 13 -6.46 -28.92 9.08
CA HIS A 13 -6.92 -27.60 8.66
C HIS A 13 -6.36 -27.15 7.29
N GLY A 14 -5.64 -28.01 6.58
CA GLY A 14 -5.11 -27.70 5.24
C GLY A 14 -4.10 -26.54 5.21
N ILE A 15 -3.32 -26.34 6.28
CA ILE A 15 -2.31 -25.28 6.39
C ILE A 15 -0.92 -25.85 6.67
N SER A 16 0.13 -25.03 6.48
CA SER A 16 1.49 -25.48 6.76
C SER A 16 1.76 -25.57 8.27
N GLU A 17 2.57 -26.57 8.68
CA GLU A 17 3.02 -26.71 10.07
C GLU A 17 3.73 -25.44 10.57
N ARG A 18 4.49 -24.78 9.71
CA ARG A 18 5.15 -23.50 10.03
C ARG A 18 4.12 -22.41 10.42
N THR A 19 2.98 -22.36 9.75
CA THR A 19 1.89 -21.42 10.07
C THR A 19 1.32 -21.73 11.45
N VAL A 20 1.08 -23.02 11.76
CA VAL A 20 0.57 -23.44 13.06
C VAL A 20 1.53 -23.07 14.18
N ARG A 21 2.82 -23.36 14.02
CA ARG A 21 3.85 -22.97 15.00
C ARG A 21 3.91 -21.47 15.23
N ASN A 22 3.77 -20.66 14.18
CA ASN A 22 3.69 -19.21 14.31
C ASN A 22 2.43 -18.75 15.06
N TYR A 23 1.30 -19.41 14.87
CA TYR A 23 0.07 -19.11 15.62
C TYR A 23 0.21 -19.46 17.10
N CYS A 24 0.81 -20.62 17.42
CA CYS A 24 1.12 -21.00 18.79
C CYS A 24 2.06 -19.99 19.47
N ALA A 25 3.18 -19.67 18.82
CA ALA A 25 4.17 -18.73 19.35
C ALA A 25 3.61 -17.32 19.60
N ARG A 26 2.59 -16.92 18.84
CA ARG A 26 1.90 -15.63 18.99
C ARG A 26 0.66 -15.70 19.88
N GLY A 27 0.40 -16.82 20.55
CA GLY A 27 -0.77 -17.01 21.43
C GLY A 27 -2.12 -16.97 20.69
N ARG A 28 -2.13 -17.19 19.37
CA ARG A 28 -3.35 -17.17 18.55
C ARG A 28 -4.15 -18.46 18.57
N LEU A 29 -3.60 -19.53 19.14
CA LEU A 29 -4.26 -20.81 19.41
C LEU A 29 -4.38 -20.96 20.92
N PRO A 30 -5.55 -20.63 21.52
CA PRO A 30 -5.76 -20.72 22.96
C PRO A 30 -5.51 -22.14 23.47
N GLY A 31 -4.84 -22.28 24.62
CA GLY A 31 -4.55 -23.58 25.22
C GLY A 31 -3.42 -24.38 24.55
N ALA A 32 -2.78 -23.85 23.50
CA ALA A 32 -1.60 -24.50 22.94
C ALA A 32 -0.41 -24.39 23.91
N VAL A 33 0.23 -25.52 24.19
CA VAL A 33 1.40 -25.63 25.09
C VAL A 33 2.59 -26.22 24.36
N LEU A 34 3.77 -25.70 24.69
CA LEU A 34 5.02 -26.25 24.17
C LEU A 34 5.50 -27.37 25.09
N VAL A 35 5.51 -28.62 24.59
CA VAL A 35 6.00 -29.79 25.31
C VAL A 35 7.31 -30.21 24.67
N GLY A 36 8.43 -29.94 25.35
CA GLY A 36 9.75 -30.14 24.78
C GLY A 36 10.01 -29.26 23.55
N LYS A 37 10.09 -29.84 22.36
CA LYS A 37 10.28 -29.13 21.08
C LYS A 37 9.03 -29.12 20.19
N THR A 38 7.91 -29.65 20.69
CA THR A 38 6.68 -29.81 19.90
C THR A 38 5.52 -29.07 20.54
N TRP A 39 4.72 -28.39 19.72
CA TRP A 39 3.48 -27.76 20.17
C TRP A 39 2.38 -28.82 20.26
N SER A 40 1.70 -28.84 21.40
CA SER A 40 0.47 -29.62 21.67
C SER A 40 -0.70 -28.64 21.69
N ILE A 41 -1.72 -28.91 20.87
CA ILE A 41 -2.85 -28.02 20.62
C ILE A 41 -4.14 -28.77 20.97
N PRO A 42 -5.07 -28.18 21.74
CA PRO A 42 -6.36 -28.80 21.99
C PRO A 42 -7.13 -29.03 20.69
N THR A 43 -7.82 -30.15 20.56
CA THR A 43 -8.55 -30.56 19.35
C THR A 43 -9.76 -29.68 19.02
N ASP A 44 -10.30 -28.99 20.02
CA ASP A 44 -11.48 -28.12 19.91
C ASP A 44 -11.17 -26.67 19.51
N VAL A 45 -9.88 -26.33 19.41
CA VAL A 45 -9.48 -24.97 19.03
C VAL A 45 -9.65 -24.75 17.53
N ARG A 46 -10.43 -23.73 17.18
CA ARG A 46 -10.65 -23.33 15.79
C ARG A 46 -9.45 -22.58 15.23
N LEU A 47 -9.28 -22.74 13.91
CA LEU A 47 -8.26 -21.97 13.18
C LEU A 47 -8.53 -20.46 13.36
N PRO A 48 -7.54 -19.68 13.81
CA PRO A 48 -7.72 -18.25 13.93
C PRO A 48 -7.96 -17.63 12.54
N GLU A 49 -8.93 -16.74 12.44
CA GLU A 49 -9.16 -15.99 11.20
C GLU A 49 -7.86 -15.37 10.71
N ARG A 50 -7.60 -15.51 9.43
CA ARG A 50 -6.49 -14.77 8.80
C ARG A 50 -6.80 -13.29 8.94
N ILE A 51 -6.05 -12.59 9.79
CA ILE A 51 -6.02 -11.14 9.71
C ILE A 51 -5.40 -10.83 8.34
N ASN A 52 -6.26 -10.56 7.36
CA ASN A 52 -5.79 -10.05 6.09
C ASN A 52 -5.12 -8.72 6.40
N ALA A 53 -3.79 -8.69 6.35
CA ALA A 53 -3.02 -7.46 6.49
C ALA A 53 -3.43 -6.39 5.44
N ARG A 54 -4.22 -6.79 4.44
CA ARG A 54 -4.78 -5.93 3.40
C ARG A 54 -5.93 -5.02 3.86
N THR A 55 -6.53 -5.25 5.03
CA THR A 55 -7.64 -4.41 5.54
C THR A 55 -7.15 -3.24 6.41
N VAL A 56 -5.89 -3.20 6.78
CA VAL A 56 -5.33 -2.03 7.50
C VAL A 56 -4.89 -1.01 6.46
N VAL A 57 -5.74 -0.02 6.21
CA VAL A 57 -5.38 1.12 5.37
C VAL A 57 -4.16 1.80 6.00
N SER A 58 -3.09 1.94 5.22
CA SER A 58 -1.87 2.62 5.69
C SER A 58 -2.22 4.06 6.14
N PRO A 59 -1.70 4.53 7.29
CA PRO A 59 -1.88 5.93 7.70
C PRO A 59 -1.42 6.93 6.63
N LEU A 60 -0.39 6.58 5.86
CA LEU A 60 0.07 7.38 4.72
C LEU A 60 -1.02 7.46 3.64
N LEU A 61 -1.63 6.34 3.28
CA LEU A 61 -2.68 6.32 2.26
C LEU A 61 -3.92 7.10 2.71
N THR A 62 -4.29 7.00 3.99
CA THR A 62 -5.36 7.82 4.58
C THR A 62 -5.05 9.30 4.45
N ALA A 63 -3.84 9.73 4.84
CA ALA A 63 -3.42 11.12 4.75
C ALA A 63 -3.42 11.63 3.30
N LEU A 64 -2.95 10.82 2.34
CA LEU A 64 -2.97 11.18 0.91
C LEU A 64 -4.41 11.39 0.40
N ARG A 65 -5.35 10.51 0.76
CA ARG A 65 -6.76 10.62 0.36
C ARG A 65 -7.46 11.83 0.98
N GLU A 66 -7.25 12.06 2.27
CA GLU A 66 -7.81 13.22 2.98
C GLU A 66 -7.30 14.53 2.40
N GLN A 67 -5.99 14.64 2.14
CA GLN A 67 -5.39 15.83 1.56
C GLN A 67 -5.82 16.06 0.11
N LYS A 68 -5.99 14.98 -0.68
CA LYS A 68 -6.56 15.04 -2.03
C LYS A 68 -7.98 15.60 -1.99
N ALA A 69 -8.85 15.04 -1.15
CA ALA A 69 -10.25 15.48 -1.01
C ALA A 69 -10.37 16.93 -0.54
N ALA A 70 -9.54 17.33 0.42
CA ALA A 70 -9.50 18.69 0.97
C ALA A 70 -8.71 19.69 0.12
N ARG A 71 -8.06 19.25 -0.98
CA ARG A 71 -7.23 20.08 -1.87
C ARG A 71 -6.15 20.86 -1.11
N ILE A 72 -5.50 20.23 -0.14
CA ILE A 72 -4.50 20.90 0.69
C ILE A 72 -3.23 21.19 -0.11
N LYS A 73 -2.88 22.47 -0.23
CA LYS A 73 -1.62 22.91 -0.86
C LYS A 73 -0.44 22.72 0.09
N GLY A 74 0.71 22.30 -0.46
CA GLY A 74 1.95 22.10 0.29
C GLY A 74 1.98 20.86 1.20
N GLY A 75 0.88 20.11 1.28
CA GLY A 75 0.81 18.84 2.02
C GLY A 75 1.54 17.70 1.30
N ILE A 76 1.51 16.50 1.91
CA ILE A 76 2.21 15.33 1.36
C ILE A 76 1.62 14.91 -0.01
N TYR A 77 0.29 14.94 -0.17
CA TYR A 77 -0.35 14.65 -1.46
C TYR A 77 0.14 15.61 -2.55
N HIS A 78 0.09 16.92 -2.29
CA HIS A 78 0.50 17.95 -3.24
C HIS A 78 1.98 17.80 -3.65
N ARG A 79 2.87 17.55 -2.68
CA ARG A 79 4.29 17.31 -2.94
C ARG A 79 4.51 16.02 -3.73
N THR A 80 3.83 14.95 -3.37
CA THR A 80 3.95 13.66 -4.08
C THR A 80 3.56 13.83 -5.55
N GLN A 81 2.46 14.51 -5.84
CA GLN A 81 2.04 14.77 -7.22
C GLN A 81 3.12 15.51 -8.01
N ILE A 82 3.64 16.58 -7.47
CA ILE A 82 4.61 17.43 -8.19
C ILE A 82 5.98 16.75 -8.29
N ASP A 83 6.53 16.28 -7.17
CA ASP A 83 7.90 15.77 -7.13
C ASP A 83 8.05 14.45 -7.88
N LEU A 84 7.09 13.53 -7.72
CA LEU A 84 7.12 12.25 -8.41
C LEU A 84 6.94 12.44 -9.92
N THR A 85 5.97 13.27 -10.33
CA THR A 85 5.72 13.54 -11.75
C THR A 85 6.92 14.24 -12.41
N TYR A 86 7.45 15.28 -11.78
CA TYR A 86 8.63 15.96 -12.30
C TYR A 86 9.83 15.02 -12.46
N ASN A 87 10.16 14.27 -11.42
CA ASN A 87 11.32 13.39 -11.44
C ASN A 87 11.17 12.26 -12.47
N SER A 88 10.01 11.61 -12.56
CA SER A 88 9.76 10.55 -13.54
C SER A 88 9.86 11.07 -14.95
N ASN A 89 9.16 12.16 -15.28
CA ASN A 89 9.16 12.72 -16.62
C ASN A 89 10.54 13.28 -17.03
N HIS A 90 11.28 13.85 -16.06
CA HIS A 90 12.62 14.35 -16.32
C HIS A 90 13.61 13.22 -16.69
N ILE A 91 13.50 12.06 -16.04
CA ILE A 91 14.26 10.86 -16.39
C ILE A 91 13.93 10.39 -17.82
N GLU A 92 12.68 10.53 -18.24
CA GLU A 92 12.20 10.16 -19.58
C GLU A 92 12.49 11.23 -20.65
N GLY A 93 13.12 12.35 -20.26
CA GLY A 93 13.59 13.39 -21.17
C GLY A 93 12.65 14.59 -21.34
N SER A 94 11.63 14.73 -20.50
CA SER A 94 10.80 15.95 -20.45
C SER A 94 11.63 17.17 -20.11
N ARG A 95 11.33 18.28 -20.77
CA ARG A 95 11.98 19.58 -20.56
C ARG A 95 11.21 20.53 -19.66
N LEU A 96 10.07 20.08 -19.12
CA LEU A 96 9.32 20.88 -18.16
C LEU A 96 10.14 21.09 -16.89
N SER A 97 10.19 22.32 -16.41
CA SER A 97 10.75 22.60 -15.08
C SER A 97 9.81 22.13 -13.97
N LYS A 98 10.34 22.03 -12.75
CA LYS A 98 9.55 21.67 -11.59
C LYS A 98 8.43 22.72 -11.32
N GLU A 99 8.73 23.99 -11.55
CA GLU A 99 7.76 25.09 -11.42
C GLU A 99 6.65 24.97 -12.46
N GLN A 100 6.98 24.62 -13.70
CA GLN A 100 5.99 24.37 -14.75
C GLN A 100 5.12 23.16 -14.43
N THR A 101 5.71 22.06 -13.95
CA THR A 101 4.98 20.88 -13.50
C THR A 101 4.00 21.23 -12.37
N ARG A 102 4.46 21.99 -11.36
CA ARG A 102 3.61 22.49 -10.29
C ARG A 102 2.49 23.39 -10.80
N TYR A 103 2.79 24.30 -11.70
CA TYR A 103 1.80 25.22 -12.25
C TYR A 103 0.70 24.47 -13.00
N ILE A 104 1.06 23.48 -13.82
CA ILE A 104 0.10 22.61 -14.51
C ILE A 104 -0.77 21.86 -13.50
N PHE A 105 -0.20 21.32 -12.43
CA PHE A 105 -0.95 20.61 -11.39
C PHE A 105 -1.95 21.51 -10.67
N GLU A 106 -1.53 22.73 -10.29
CA GLU A 106 -2.34 23.65 -9.50
C GLU A 106 -3.44 24.35 -10.30
N THR A 107 -3.21 24.60 -11.59
CA THR A 107 -4.08 25.46 -12.42
C THR A 107 -4.72 24.74 -13.58
N ASN A 108 -4.25 23.54 -13.92
CA ASN A 108 -4.62 22.81 -15.14
C ASN A 108 -4.41 23.64 -16.44
N THR A 109 -3.45 24.56 -16.40
CA THR A 109 -3.07 25.41 -17.53
C THR A 109 -1.56 25.42 -17.70
N ILE A 110 -1.07 25.96 -18.82
CA ILE A 110 0.34 26.17 -19.07
C ILE A 110 0.61 27.65 -18.95
N GLY A 111 1.56 28.04 -18.10
CA GLY A 111 2.06 29.42 -18.08
C GLY A 111 2.74 29.72 -19.40
N VAL A 112 2.50 30.91 -19.93
CA VAL A 112 3.23 31.40 -21.12
C VAL A 112 4.69 31.57 -20.73
N THR A 113 5.56 30.85 -21.41
CA THR A 113 7.02 30.97 -21.29
C THR A 113 7.58 31.33 -22.64
N ASP A 114 8.69 32.05 -22.69
CA ASP A 114 9.41 32.35 -23.94
C ASP A 114 10.08 31.11 -24.56
N VAL A 115 9.95 29.97 -23.93
CA VAL A 115 10.52 28.70 -24.39
C VAL A 115 9.39 27.78 -24.87
N ALA A 116 9.55 27.24 -26.07
CA ALA A 116 8.60 26.28 -26.61
C ALA A 116 8.56 25.01 -25.75
N VAL A 117 7.38 24.66 -25.30
CA VAL A 117 7.10 23.42 -24.54
C VAL A 117 6.50 22.39 -25.50
N ARG A 118 7.00 21.16 -25.45
CA ARG A 118 6.44 20.06 -26.27
C ARG A 118 5.05 19.68 -25.74
N VAL A 119 4.14 19.46 -26.67
CA VAL A 119 2.78 19.01 -26.32
C VAL A 119 2.82 17.66 -25.62
N ASP A 120 3.69 16.77 -26.07
CA ASP A 120 3.87 15.44 -25.46
C ASP A 120 4.26 15.53 -23.97
N ASP A 121 5.19 16.44 -23.62
CA ASP A 121 5.63 16.64 -22.23
C ASP A 121 4.43 17.05 -21.33
N ILE A 122 3.48 17.81 -21.86
CA ILE A 122 2.28 18.25 -21.14
C ILE A 122 1.30 17.09 -20.96
N ILE A 123 1.08 16.32 -22.03
CA ILE A 123 0.17 15.16 -22.01
C ILE A 123 0.72 14.11 -21.03
N GLU A 124 2.00 13.81 -21.09
CA GLU A 124 2.66 12.87 -20.17
C GLU A 124 2.53 13.33 -18.73
N THR A 125 2.79 14.61 -18.46
CA THR A 125 2.66 15.21 -17.12
C THR A 125 1.24 15.09 -16.57
N THR A 126 0.23 15.42 -17.36
CA THR A 126 -1.18 15.33 -16.93
C THR A 126 -1.62 13.87 -16.74
N ASN A 127 -1.16 12.96 -17.59
CA ASN A 127 -1.44 11.53 -17.44
C ASN A 127 -0.78 10.96 -16.19
N HIS A 128 0.45 11.41 -15.87
CA HIS A 128 1.14 10.96 -14.67
C HIS A 128 0.40 11.38 -13.39
N PHE A 129 -0.12 12.60 -13.31
CA PHE A 129 -0.99 13.02 -12.21
C PHE A 129 -2.21 12.12 -12.05
N ARG A 130 -2.88 11.79 -13.17
CA ARG A 130 -4.04 10.87 -13.16
C ARG A 130 -3.66 9.46 -12.71
N CYS A 131 -2.49 8.96 -13.11
CA CYS A 131 -1.99 7.66 -12.66
C CYS A 131 -1.75 7.62 -11.15
N ILE A 132 -1.13 8.67 -10.59
CA ILE A 132 -0.91 8.76 -9.13
C ILE A 132 -2.27 8.79 -8.42
N ASP A 133 -3.21 9.57 -8.90
CA ASP A 133 -4.57 9.63 -8.35
C ASP A 133 -5.26 8.28 -8.37
N PHE A 134 -5.19 7.57 -9.50
CA PHE A 134 -5.75 6.23 -9.64
C PHE A 134 -5.13 5.25 -8.63
N ILE A 135 -3.81 5.28 -8.46
CA ILE A 135 -3.11 4.42 -7.50
C ILE A 135 -3.56 4.72 -6.07
N ILE A 136 -3.66 6.01 -5.69
CA ILE A 136 -4.10 6.43 -4.35
C ILE A 136 -5.53 5.95 -4.08
N ASP A 137 -6.41 6.08 -5.06
CA ASP A 137 -7.82 5.71 -4.92
C ASP A 137 -8.00 4.18 -4.83
N ARG A 138 -7.18 3.40 -5.55
CA ARG A 138 -7.32 1.95 -5.70
C ARG A 138 -6.38 1.09 -4.84
N ALA A 139 -5.43 1.70 -4.12
CA ALA A 139 -4.33 0.99 -3.46
C ALA A 139 -4.75 -0.12 -2.46
N THR A 140 -5.98 -0.11 -1.95
CA THR A 140 -6.53 -1.13 -1.03
C THR A 140 -7.63 -2.00 -1.64
N GLU A 141 -7.96 -1.79 -2.90
CA GLU A 141 -8.92 -2.65 -3.58
C GLU A 141 -8.24 -3.97 -3.98
N PRO A 142 -8.89 -5.11 -3.75
CA PRO A 142 -8.35 -6.43 -4.07
C PRO A 142 -8.23 -6.68 -5.58
#